data_c904763dae710ab98a800d4890c86695
#
_entry.id   c904763dae710ab98a800d4890c86695
#
_cell.length_a   1.000
_cell.length_b   1.000
_cell.length_c   1.000
_cell.angle_alpha   90.00
_cell.angle_beta   90.00
_cell.angle_gamma   90.00
#
_symmetry.space_group_name_H-M   'P 1'
#
loop_
_entity.id
_entity.type
_entity.pdbx_description
1 polymer ?
#
loop_
_entity_poly.entity_id
_entity_poly.type
_entity_poly.pdbx_seq_one_letter_code
_entity_poly.pdbx_strand_id
1 'polypeptide(L)'
;MASLTRAERQARTRADLLEVAQQRFLADGYAGTSLDAIADAAGYSKGAVYSNFSDKRTLCAVVLDNIHQQKLSEVGAIVSADESLDRRVELINEWLENTVGDVGWTRLEMEFAAGVWRDEELAAMVVSLRNDAHAMVAAMVRTIAGELGISDEQVVSAPIGIDDMAALVLSTGIGLGIQRAVDPTVSVGPAIDAVRLVVGLLSMLGGATPGVR
;
A
#
# COMPACT_ATOMS: atom_id res chain seq x y z
N MET A 1 -13.35 -28.10 -24.74
CA MET A 1 -12.63 -27.08 -23.97
C MET A 1 -11.48 -26.54 -24.82
N ALA A 2 -11.43 -25.23 -25.09
CA ALA A 2 -10.33 -24.65 -25.87
C ALA A 2 -9.01 -24.81 -25.11
N SER A 3 -7.95 -25.23 -25.81
CA SER A 3 -6.60 -25.33 -25.24
C SER A 3 -6.04 -23.94 -25.03
N LEU A 4 -5.54 -23.65 -23.83
CA LEU A 4 -4.88 -22.38 -23.52
C LEU A 4 -3.70 -22.14 -24.48
N THR A 5 -3.56 -20.92 -24.96
CA THR A 5 -2.38 -20.47 -25.71
C THR A 5 -1.12 -20.50 -24.83
N ARG A 6 0.05 -20.40 -25.44
CA ARG A 6 1.32 -20.30 -24.69
C ARG A 6 1.35 -19.09 -23.76
N ALA A 7 0.85 -17.93 -24.22
CA ALA A 7 0.79 -16.72 -23.43
C ALA A 7 -0.15 -16.85 -22.22
N GLU A 8 -1.33 -17.43 -22.40
CA GLU A 8 -2.28 -17.69 -21.31
C GLU A 8 -1.72 -18.64 -20.26
N ARG A 9 -1.02 -19.70 -20.70
CA ARG A 9 -0.35 -20.64 -19.77
C ARG A 9 0.74 -19.93 -18.98
N GLN A 10 1.55 -19.07 -19.61
CA GLN A 10 2.59 -18.31 -18.92
C GLN A 10 2.00 -17.33 -17.92
N ALA A 11 0.95 -16.60 -18.30
CA ALA A 11 0.25 -15.66 -17.40
C ALA A 11 -0.32 -16.39 -16.17
N ARG A 12 -0.93 -17.56 -16.38
CA ARG A 12 -1.43 -18.40 -15.28
C ARG A 12 -0.31 -18.87 -14.36
N THR A 13 0.77 -19.43 -14.92
CA THR A 13 1.94 -19.86 -14.13
C THR A 13 2.49 -18.71 -13.30
N ARG A 14 2.59 -17.51 -13.90
CA ARG A 14 3.06 -16.32 -13.19
C ARG A 14 2.13 -15.92 -12.03
N ALA A 15 0.81 -15.99 -12.23
CA ALA A 15 -0.18 -15.70 -11.20
C ALA A 15 -0.11 -16.70 -10.04
N ASP A 16 -0.06 -18.01 -10.35
CA ASP A 16 0.04 -19.06 -9.35
C ASP A 16 1.34 -18.93 -8.52
N LEU A 17 2.46 -18.60 -9.18
CA LEU A 17 3.74 -18.36 -8.50
C LEU A 17 3.69 -17.13 -7.58
N LEU A 18 3.03 -16.04 -8.01
CA LEU A 18 2.88 -14.83 -7.20
C LEU A 18 2.01 -15.09 -5.96
N GLU A 19 0.92 -15.83 -6.10
CA GLU A 19 0.05 -16.19 -4.98
C GLU A 19 0.81 -17.00 -3.92
N VAL A 20 1.53 -18.03 -4.33
CA VAL A 20 2.33 -18.87 -3.42
C VAL A 20 3.48 -18.05 -2.82
N ALA A 21 4.14 -17.19 -3.61
CA ALA A 21 5.21 -16.32 -3.13
C ALA A 21 4.71 -15.37 -2.05
N GLN A 22 3.54 -14.74 -2.24
CA GLN A 22 2.93 -13.86 -1.25
C GLN A 22 2.66 -14.61 0.06
N GLN A 23 2.06 -15.80 0.00
CA GLN A 23 1.79 -16.62 1.18
C GLN A 23 3.09 -16.95 1.93
N ARG A 24 4.15 -17.36 1.21
CA ARG A 24 5.43 -17.70 1.80
C ARG A 24 6.16 -16.50 2.38
N PHE A 25 6.20 -15.39 1.65
CA PHE A 25 6.85 -14.18 2.16
C PHE A 25 6.15 -13.62 3.40
N LEU A 26 4.83 -13.64 3.45
CA LEU A 26 4.08 -13.18 4.63
C LEU A 26 4.26 -14.11 5.83
N ALA A 27 4.33 -15.43 5.61
CA ALA A 27 4.52 -16.42 6.67
C ALA A 27 5.96 -16.49 7.18
N ASP A 28 6.93 -16.60 6.27
CA ASP A 28 8.33 -16.94 6.57
C ASP A 28 9.28 -15.73 6.52
N GLY A 29 8.80 -14.58 6.02
CA GLY A 29 9.59 -13.38 5.77
C GLY A 29 10.42 -13.46 4.48
N TYR A 30 11.08 -12.34 4.13
CA TYR A 30 11.98 -12.30 2.98
C TYR A 30 13.18 -13.23 3.17
N ALA A 31 13.85 -13.17 4.31
CA ALA A 31 15.06 -13.98 4.56
C ALA A 31 14.75 -15.49 4.56
N GLY A 32 13.65 -15.91 5.18
CA GLY A 32 13.25 -17.32 5.33
C GLY A 32 12.72 -17.98 4.06
N THR A 33 12.36 -17.22 3.02
CA THR A 33 11.77 -17.74 1.77
C THR A 33 12.85 -17.95 0.70
N SER A 34 12.74 -19.01 -0.10
CA SER A 34 13.59 -19.25 -1.28
C SER A 34 12.75 -19.47 -2.54
N LEU A 35 13.33 -19.17 -3.72
CA LEU A 35 12.67 -19.45 -5.01
C LEU A 35 12.39 -20.94 -5.21
N ASP A 36 13.25 -21.81 -4.70
CA ASP A 36 13.07 -23.26 -4.75
C ASP A 36 11.85 -23.69 -3.93
N ALA A 37 11.71 -23.17 -2.70
CA ALA A 37 10.54 -23.46 -1.84
C ALA A 37 9.24 -22.94 -2.44
N ILE A 38 9.27 -21.81 -3.15
CA ILE A 38 8.12 -21.28 -3.88
C ILE A 38 7.77 -22.20 -5.06
N ALA A 39 8.76 -22.63 -5.84
CA ALA A 39 8.56 -23.56 -6.96
C ALA A 39 7.89 -24.86 -6.50
N ASP A 40 8.44 -25.48 -5.47
CA ASP A 40 7.95 -26.75 -4.91
C ASP A 40 6.51 -26.59 -4.37
N ALA A 41 6.24 -25.51 -3.62
CA ALA A 41 4.91 -25.25 -3.06
C ALA A 41 3.85 -24.94 -4.12
N ALA A 42 4.25 -24.29 -5.22
CA ALA A 42 3.36 -23.98 -6.36
C ALA A 42 3.20 -25.18 -7.33
N GLY A 43 3.95 -26.26 -7.15
CA GLY A 43 3.92 -27.43 -8.04
C GLY A 43 4.58 -27.18 -9.41
N TYR A 44 5.49 -26.23 -9.48
CA TYR A 44 6.22 -25.87 -10.70
C TYR A 44 7.71 -26.24 -10.62
N SER A 45 8.36 -26.36 -11.79
CA SER A 45 9.81 -26.53 -11.84
C SER A 45 10.55 -25.24 -11.47
N LYS A 46 11.78 -25.34 -10.94
CA LYS A 46 12.67 -24.20 -10.73
C LYS A 46 12.83 -23.36 -12.00
N GLY A 47 12.94 -24.00 -13.17
CA GLY A 47 13.04 -23.32 -14.46
C GLY A 47 11.80 -22.47 -14.78
N ALA A 48 10.61 -22.87 -14.33
CA ALA A 48 9.40 -22.08 -14.49
C ALA A 48 9.45 -20.79 -13.64
N VAL A 49 10.02 -20.84 -12.42
CA VAL A 49 10.21 -19.63 -11.59
C VAL A 49 11.20 -18.68 -12.25
N TYR A 50 12.38 -19.16 -12.63
CA TYR A 50 13.41 -18.31 -13.27
C TYR A 50 13.02 -17.78 -14.66
N SER A 51 12.08 -18.43 -15.35
CA SER A 51 11.55 -17.90 -16.62
C SER A 51 10.52 -16.77 -16.42
N ASN A 52 9.97 -16.60 -15.22
CA ASN A 52 8.99 -15.57 -14.87
C ASN A 52 9.58 -14.44 -14.00
N PHE A 53 10.60 -14.75 -13.20
CA PHE A 53 11.23 -13.80 -12.28
C PHE A 53 12.75 -14.01 -12.29
N SER A 54 13.50 -12.94 -12.52
CA SER A 54 14.98 -12.99 -12.62
C SER A 54 15.61 -13.48 -11.32
N ASP A 55 15.09 -13.04 -10.20
CA ASP A 55 15.60 -13.37 -8.87
C ASP A 55 14.53 -13.17 -7.77
N LYS A 56 14.90 -13.49 -6.53
CA LYS A 56 14.03 -13.37 -5.36
C LYS A 56 13.64 -11.92 -5.05
N ARG A 57 14.52 -10.95 -5.33
CA ARG A 57 14.25 -9.52 -5.09
C ARG A 57 13.14 -9.04 -6.02
N THR A 58 13.27 -9.32 -7.31
CA THR A 58 12.25 -8.99 -8.32
C THR A 58 10.90 -9.61 -7.98
N LEU A 59 10.87 -10.88 -7.57
CA LEU A 59 9.64 -11.54 -7.15
C LEU A 59 9.03 -10.88 -5.90
N CYS A 60 9.85 -10.57 -4.89
CA CYS A 60 9.39 -9.93 -3.67
C CYS A 60 8.88 -8.50 -3.93
N ALA A 61 9.56 -7.72 -4.78
CA ALA A 61 9.10 -6.39 -5.17
C ALA A 61 7.71 -6.43 -5.83
N VAL A 62 7.47 -7.40 -6.74
CA VAL A 62 6.14 -7.58 -7.35
C VAL A 62 5.09 -8.00 -6.32
N VAL A 63 5.44 -8.84 -5.35
CA VAL A 63 4.53 -9.23 -4.27
C VAL A 63 4.17 -8.03 -3.39
N LEU A 64 5.16 -7.21 -3.01
CA LEU A 64 4.92 -5.99 -2.23
C LEU A 64 4.08 -4.97 -3.00
N ASP A 65 4.35 -4.78 -4.30
CA ASP A 65 3.54 -3.93 -5.17
C ASP A 65 2.08 -4.40 -5.20
N ASN A 66 1.83 -5.70 -5.38
CA ASN A 66 0.48 -6.26 -5.36
C ASN A 66 -0.23 -6.02 -4.02
N ILE A 67 0.47 -6.18 -2.89
CA ILE A 67 -0.09 -5.91 -1.56
C ILE A 67 -0.45 -4.43 -1.43
N HIS A 68 0.45 -3.52 -1.82
CA HIS A 68 0.20 -2.07 -1.81
C HIS A 68 -1.00 -1.70 -2.68
N GLN A 69 -1.06 -2.18 -3.92
CA GLN A 69 -2.16 -1.92 -4.85
C GLN A 69 -3.49 -2.41 -4.26
N GLN A 70 -3.52 -3.60 -3.68
CA GLN A 70 -4.72 -4.13 -3.02
C GLN A 70 -5.16 -3.24 -1.85
N LYS A 71 -4.25 -2.94 -0.92
CA LYS A 71 -4.55 -2.15 0.28
C LYS A 71 -4.99 -0.71 -0.06
N LEU A 72 -4.32 -0.08 -1.01
CA LEU A 72 -4.67 1.25 -1.46
C LEU A 72 -5.98 1.27 -2.27
N SER A 73 -6.28 0.20 -3.01
CA SER A 73 -7.57 0.03 -3.68
C SER A 73 -8.73 -0.10 -2.68
N GLU A 74 -8.53 -0.80 -1.56
CA GLU A 74 -9.52 -0.90 -0.48
C GLU A 74 -9.85 0.51 0.08
N VAL A 75 -8.82 1.32 0.38
CA VAL A 75 -9.02 2.72 0.84
C VAL A 75 -9.62 3.60 -0.25
N GLY A 76 -9.17 3.44 -1.50
CA GLY A 76 -9.70 4.18 -2.64
C GLY A 76 -11.21 3.94 -2.83
N ALA A 77 -11.67 2.70 -2.63
CA ALA A 77 -13.08 2.37 -2.67
C ALA A 77 -13.88 3.08 -1.56
N ILE A 78 -13.31 3.19 -0.33
CA ILE A 78 -13.93 3.95 0.77
C ILE A 78 -13.99 5.43 0.41
N VAL A 79 -12.90 6.01 -0.11
CA VAL A 79 -12.84 7.44 -0.49
C VAL A 79 -13.86 7.78 -1.58
N SER A 80 -14.11 6.86 -2.51
CA SER A 80 -15.04 7.04 -3.64
C SER A 80 -16.46 6.55 -3.35
N ALA A 81 -16.75 6.09 -2.13
CA ALA A 81 -18.09 5.60 -1.77
C ALA A 81 -19.12 6.74 -1.77
N ASP A 82 -20.36 6.42 -2.14
CA ASP A 82 -21.50 7.33 -2.05
C ASP A 82 -22.00 7.46 -0.61
N GLU A 83 -21.14 7.99 0.23
CA GLU A 83 -21.31 8.18 1.66
C GLU A 83 -20.88 9.59 2.09
N SER A 84 -21.37 10.05 3.24
CA SER A 84 -20.90 11.32 3.81
C SER A 84 -19.40 11.27 4.11
N LEU A 85 -18.74 12.42 4.09
CA LEU A 85 -17.30 12.50 4.41
C LEU A 85 -16.99 11.96 5.80
N ASP A 86 -17.85 12.26 6.80
CA ASP A 86 -17.70 11.74 8.17
C ASP A 86 -17.77 10.20 8.19
N ARG A 87 -18.73 9.61 7.46
CA ARG A 87 -18.86 8.14 7.38
C ARG A 87 -17.67 7.51 6.69
N ARG A 88 -17.14 8.11 5.63
CA ARG A 88 -15.91 7.64 4.98
C ARG A 88 -14.70 7.71 5.92
N VAL A 89 -14.58 8.74 6.74
CA VAL A 89 -13.53 8.85 7.78
C VAL A 89 -13.68 7.73 8.83
N GLU A 90 -14.91 7.39 9.26
CA GLU A 90 -15.14 6.25 10.14
C GLU A 90 -14.74 4.91 9.51
N LEU A 91 -15.11 4.68 8.24
CA LEU A 91 -14.71 3.47 7.50
C LEU A 91 -13.19 3.37 7.31
N ILE A 92 -12.50 4.49 7.09
CA ILE A 92 -11.04 4.53 7.05
C ILE A 92 -10.46 4.15 8.42
N ASN A 93 -11.07 4.61 9.54
CA ASN A 93 -10.63 4.21 10.87
C ASN A 93 -10.78 2.70 11.08
N GLU A 94 -11.94 2.13 10.72
CA GLU A 94 -12.16 0.68 10.79
C GLU A 94 -11.12 -0.10 9.96
N TRP A 95 -10.80 0.41 8.76
CA TRP A 95 -9.77 -0.18 7.90
C TRP A 95 -8.37 -0.10 8.53
N LEU A 96 -8.00 1.06 9.11
CA LEU A 96 -6.71 1.25 9.79
C LEU A 96 -6.55 0.29 10.97
N GLU A 97 -7.59 0.11 11.80
CA GLU A 97 -7.56 -0.82 12.94
C GLU A 97 -7.27 -2.27 12.50
N ASN A 98 -7.79 -2.69 11.35
CA ASN A 98 -7.66 -4.05 10.84
C ASN A 98 -6.42 -4.28 9.97
N THR A 99 -5.76 -3.20 9.48
CA THR A 99 -4.69 -3.32 8.48
C THR A 99 -3.34 -2.86 9.02
N VAL A 100 -3.32 -1.74 9.78
CA VAL A 100 -2.07 -1.18 10.29
C VAL A 100 -1.49 -2.08 11.39
N GLY A 101 -0.26 -2.54 11.17
CA GLY A 101 0.44 -3.44 12.09
C GLY A 101 0.24 -4.93 11.78
N ASP A 102 -0.24 -5.28 10.58
CA ASP A 102 -0.14 -6.66 10.10
C ASP A 102 1.33 -7.10 10.15
N VAL A 103 1.58 -8.11 10.99
CA VAL A 103 2.96 -8.55 11.32
C VAL A 103 3.66 -9.13 10.09
N GLY A 104 2.95 -9.91 9.27
CA GLY A 104 3.52 -10.56 8.09
C GLY A 104 3.95 -9.53 7.06
N TRP A 105 3.06 -8.60 6.73
CA TRP A 105 3.34 -7.54 5.76
C TRP A 105 4.42 -6.57 6.26
N THR A 106 4.26 -6.04 7.48
CA THR A 106 5.24 -5.08 8.04
C THR A 106 6.65 -5.68 8.14
N ARG A 107 6.76 -6.96 8.59
CA ARG A 107 8.04 -7.66 8.64
C ARG A 107 8.65 -7.79 7.24
N LEU A 108 7.85 -8.20 6.25
CA LEU A 108 8.32 -8.37 4.87
C LEU A 108 8.88 -7.06 4.31
N GLU A 109 8.18 -5.94 4.49
CA GLU A 109 8.64 -4.62 4.06
C GLU A 109 9.95 -4.22 4.74
N MET A 110 10.04 -4.39 6.05
CA MET A 110 11.26 -4.05 6.80
C MET A 110 12.45 -4.90 6.39
N GLU A 111 12.28 -6.22 6.23
CA GLU A 111 13.34 -7.11 5.78
C GLU A 111 13.79 -6.79 4.35
N PHE A 112 12.85 -6.47 3.46
CA PHE A 112 13.13 -6.09 2.09
C PHE A 112 13.87 -4.76 2.03
N ALA A 113 13.40 -3.74 2.76
CA ALA A 113 14.03 -2.44 2.82
C ALA A 113 15.41 -2.44 3.52
N ALA A 114 15.66 -3.35 4.44
CA ALA A 114 16.95 -3.45 5.13
C ALA A 114 18.14 -3.73 4.19
N GLY A 115 17.89 -4.28 2.99
CA GLY A 115 18.90 -4.50 1.96
C GLY A 115 19.34 -3.25 1.20
N VAL A 116 18.55 -2.17 1.24
CA VAL A 116 18.71 -0.93 0.43
C VAL A 116 20.10 -0.31 0.54
N TRP A 117 20.69 -0.31 1.75
CA TRP A 117 21.99 0.34 2.01
C TRP A 117 23.18 -0.28 1.27
N ARG A 118 23.02 -1.44 0.67
CA ARG A 118 24.08 -2.22 0.02
C ARG A 118 23.76 -2.61 -1.41
N ASP A 119 22.62 -2.16 -1.93
CA ASP A 119 22.11 -2.62 -3.22
C ASP A 119 21.29 -1.49 -3.89
N GLU A 120 21.90 -0.84 -4.88
CA GLU A 120 21.30 0.30 -5.60
C GLU A 120 20.03 -0.11 -6.37
N GLU A 121 19.97 -1.33 -6.91
CA GLU A 121 18.82 -1.85 -7.63
C GLU A 121 17.65 -2.05 -6.67
N LEU A 122 17.90 -2.62 -5.49
CA LEU A 122 16.93 -2.75 -4.44
C LEU A 122 16.45 -1.38 -3.92
N ALA A 123 17.37 -0.42 -3.78
CA ALA A 123 17.02 0.95 -3.42
C ALA A 123 16.05 1.57 -4.41
N ALA A 124 16.31 1.40 -5.72
CA ALA A 124 15.42 1.90 -6.76
C ALA A 124 14.02 1.25 -6.70
N MET A 125 13.94 -0.05 -6.44
CA MET A 125 12.66 -0.76 -6.27
C MET A 125 11.87 -0.21 -5.08
N VAL A 126 12.49 -0.04 -3.90
CA VAL A 126 11.83 0.50 -2.70
C VAL A 126 11.37 1.95 -2.92
N VAL A 127 12.18 2.76 -3.59
CA VAL A 127 11.80 4.14 -3.96
C VAL A 127 10.59 4.15 -4.89
N SER A 128 10.54 3.26 -5.88
CA SER A 128 9.40 3.13 -6.79
C SER A 128 8.12 2.78 -6.02
N LEU A 129 8.15 1.72 -5.21
CA LEU A 129 7.01 1.29 -4.39
C LEU A 129 6.47 2.43 -3.50
N ARG A 130 7.38 3.18 -2.87
CA ARG A 130 7.01 4.34 -2.06
C ARG A 130 6.35 5.44 -2.90
N ASN A 131 6.90 5.75 -4.06
CA ASN A 131 6.38 6.80 -4.93
C ASN A 131 4.99 6.44 -5.48
N ASP A 132 4.77 5.17 -5.83
CA ASP A 132 3.48 4.68 -6.32
C ASP A 132 2.41 4.77 -5.22
N ALA A 133 2.73 4.33 -4.01
CA ALA A 133 1.84 4.47 -2.85
C ALA A 133 1.52 5.96 -2.56
N HIS A 134 2.53 6.83 -2.61
CA HIS A 134 2.35 8.27 -2.41
C HIS A 134 1.44 8.87 -3.48
N ALA A 135 1.65 8.55 -4.76
CA ALA A 135 0.83 9.04 -5.86
C ALA A 135 -0.64 8.63 -5.71
N MET A 136 -0.91 7.38 -5.26
CA MET A 136 -2.26 6.90 -5.01
C MET A 136 -2.94 7.67 -3.87
N VAL A 137 -2.27 7.87 -2.73
CA VAL A 137 -2.84 8.65 -1.62
C VAL A 137 -3.04 10.11 -2.02
N ALA A 138 -2.11 10.72 -2.76
CA ALA A 138 -2.28 12.07 -3.29
C ALA A 138 -3.49 12.17 -4.24
N ALA A 139 -3.75 11.15 -5.06
CA ALA A 139 -4.95 11.10 -5.89
C ALA A 139 -6.24 11.04 -5.05
N MET A 140 -6.25 10.27 -3.95
CA MET A 140 -7.39 10.24 -3.01
C MET A 140 -7.65 11.60 -2.37
N VAL A 141 -6.59 12.30 -1.94
CA VAL A 141 -6.70 13.66 -1.39
C VAL A 141 -7.25 14.63 -2.44
N ARG A 142 -6.82 14.54 -3.71
CA ARG A 142 -7.37 15.34 -4.83
C ARG A 142 -8.84 15.04 -5.08
N THR A 143 -9.27 13.79 -4.98
CA THR A 143 -10.69 13.42 -5.10
C THR A 143 -11.53 14.13 -4.05
N ILE A 144 -11.13 14.09 -2.78
CA ILE A 144 -11.82 14.79 -1.69
C ILE A 144 -11.81 16.31 -1.92
N ALA A 145 -10.68 16.88 -2.33
CA ALA A 145 -10.58 18.31 -2.64
C ALA A 145 -11.56 18.72 -3.75
N GLY A 146 -11.65 17.92 -4.82
CA GLY A 146 -12.60 18.16 -5.92
C GLY A 146 -14.06 18.11 -5.48
N GLU A 147 -14.44 17.15 -4.62
CA GLU A 147 -15.78 17.05 -4.03
C GLU A 147 -16.13 18.26 -3.15
N LEU A 148 -15.14 18.83 -2.46
CA LEU A 148 -15.30 20.05 -1.66
C LEU A 148 -15.27 21.35 -2.51
N GLY A 149 -15.15 21.23 -3.83
CA GLY A 149 -15.14 22.36 -4.75
C GLY A 149 -13.87 23.22 -4.68
N ILE A 150 -12.76 22.65 -4.20
CA ILE A 150 -11.47 23.34 -4.06
C ILE A 150 -10.81 23.42 -5.43
N SER A 151 -10.51 24.63 -5.90
CA SER A 151 -9.81 24.84 -7.17
C SER A 151 -8.31 24.54 -7.07
N ASP A 152 -7.66 24.27 -8.21
CA ASP A 152 -6.22 24.05 -8.28
C ASP A 152 -5.43 25.27 -7.73
N GLU A 153 -5.92 26.50 -7.93
CA GLU A 153 -5.31 27.72 -7.41
C GLU A 153 -5.35 27.76 -5.88
N GLN A 154 -6.46 27.34 -5.27
CA GLN A 154 -6.58 27.23 -3.81
C GLN A 154 -5.64 26.15 -3.25
N VAL A 155 -5.50 25.02 -3.95
CA VAL A 155 -4.54 23.97 -3.58
C VAL A 155 -3.10 24.48 -3.62
N VAL A 156 -2.71 25.20 -4.68
CA VAL A 156 -1.36 25.73 -4.83
C VAL A 156 -1.04 26.82 -3.78
N SER A 157 -2.05 27.60 -3.37
CA SER A 157 -1.89 28.65 -2.34
C SER A 157 -2.06 28.14 -0.90
N ALA A 158 -2.39 26.86 -0.72
CA ALA A 158 -2.55 26.27 0.60
C ALA A 158 -1.21 26.22 1.38
N PRO A 159 -1.24 26.35 2.71
CA PRO A 159 -0.02 26.31 3.53
C PRO A 159 0.66 24.92 3.52
N ILE A 160 -0.08 23.87 3.15
CA ILE A 160 0.41 22.50 3.00
C ILE A 160 -0.14 21.97 1.68
N GLY A 161 0.73 21.52 0.78
CA GLY A 161 0.35 20.93 -0.50
C GLY A 161 -0.24 19.54 -0.38
N ILE A 162 -0.94 19.08 -1.43
CA ILE A 162 -1.52 17.73 -1.49
C ILE A 162 -0.45 16.65 -1.29
N ASP A 163 0.72 16.85 -1.86
CA ASP A 163 1.80 15.86 -1.76
C ASP A 163 2.33 15.76 -0.31
N ASP A 164 2.40 16.89 0.42
CA ASP A 164 2.77 16.89 1.84
C ASP A 164 1.65 16.26 2.72
N MET A 165 0.39 16.52 2.39
CA MET A 165 -0.76 15.85 3.04
C MET A 165 -0.71 14.34 2.86
N ALA A 166 -0.43 13.87 1.64
CA ALA A 166 -0.26 12.45 1.34
C ALA A 166 0.94 11.86 2.09
N ALA A 167 2.07 12.57 2.13
CA ALA A 167 3.26 12.17 2.88
C ALA A 167 2.99 12.06 4.38
N LEU A 168 2.22 12.99 4.97
CA LEU A 168 1.83 12.96 6.37
C LEU A 168 1.02 11.69 6.71
N VAL A 169 -0.01 11.40 5.93
CA VAL A 169 -0.87 10.24 6.14
C VAL A 169 -0.06 8.94 6.02
N LEU A 170 0.71 8.79 4.93
CA LEU A 170 1.53 7.60 4.70
C LEU A 170 2.61 7.40 5.77
N SER A 171 3.35 8.45 6.11
CA SER A 171 4.44 8.36 7.08
C SER A 171 3.90 8.00 8.47
N THR A 172 2.74 8.53 8.84
CA THR A 172 2.08 8.17 10.09
C THR A 172 1.62 6.73 10.09
N GLY A 173 0.97 6.27 9.00
CA GLY A 173 0.52 4.88 8.85
C GLY A 173 1.68 3.88 8.89
N ILE A 174 2.75 4.13 8.14
CA ILE A 174 3.96 3.27 8.11
C ILE A 174 4.63 3.23 9.50
N GLY A 175 4.82 4.39 10.13
CA GLY A 175 5.45 4.46 11.46
C GLY A 175 4.65 3.71 12.53
N LEU A 176 3.33 3.84 12.53
CA LEU A 176 2.45 3.10 13.44
C LEU A 176 2.39 1.61 13.09
N GLY A 177 2.44 1.26 11.80
CA GLY A 177 2.51 -0.13 11.35
C GLY A 177 3.70 -0.86 11.96
N ILE A 178 4.87 -0.24 11.91
CA ILE A 178 6.10 -0.79 12.51
C ILE A 178 5.94 -0.96 14.03
N GLN A 179 5.39 0.05 14.72
CA GLN A 179 5.20 -0.01 16.16
C GLN A 179 4.21 -1.11 16.56
N ARG A 180 3.07 -1.21 15.88
CA ARG A 180 2.03 -2.22 16.14
C ARG A 180 2.47 -3.64 15.81
N ALA A 181 3.32 -3.82 14.81
CA ALA A 181 3.89 -5.14 14.51
C ALA A 181 4.76 -5.68 15.67
N VAL A 182 5.31 -4.79 16.50
CA VAL A 182 6.09 -5.13 17.71
C VAL A 182 5.20 -5.15 18.95
N ASP A 183 4.33 -4.17 19.09
CA ASP A 183 3.39 -4.02 20.21
C ASP A 183 1.97 -3.74 19.70
N PRO A 184 1.11 -4.77 19.62
CA PRO A 184 -0.27 -4.62 19.14
C PRO A 184 -1.16 -3.68 19.98
N THR A 185 -0.72 -3.26 21.16
CA THR A 185 -1.47 -2.31 22.03
C THR A 185 -1.31 -0.86 21.58
N VAL A 186 -0.37 -0.56 20.69
CA VAL A 186 -0.20 0.79 20.13
C VAL A 186 -1.46 1.21 19.36
N SER A 187 -2.01 2.36 19.72
CA SER A 187 -3.22 2.90 19.11
C SER A 187 -2.99 3.35 17.66
N VAL A 188 -3.95 3.12 16.77
CA VAL A 188 -3.98 3.74 15.43
C VAL A 188 -4.51 5.18 15.45
N GLY A 189 -4.95 5.69 16.62
CA GLY A 189 -5.48 7.04 16.78
C GLY A 189 -4.70 8.12 16.01
N PRO A 190 -3.36 8.21 16.13
CA PRO A 190 -2.60 9.21 15.38
C PRO A 190 -2.72 9.11 13.85
N ALA A 191 -2.96 7.92 13.28
CA ALA A 191 -3.17 7.80 11.85
C ALA A 191 -4.54 8.35 11.43
N ILE A 192 -5.60 8.06 12.19
CA ILE A 192 -6.92 8.63 11.92
C ILE A 192 -6.94 10.14 12.17
N ASP A 193 -6.20 10.63 13.16
CA ASP A 193 -6.07 12.07 13.42
C ASP A 193 -5.34 12.79 12.27
N ALA A 194 -4.35 12.15 11.65
CA ALA A 194 -3.71 12.66 10.43
C ALA A 194 -4.72 12.76 9.26
N VAL A 195 -5.56 11.74 9.08
CA VAL A 195 -6.64 11.78 8.06
C VAL A 195 -7.63 12.90 8.37
N ARG A 196 -8.09 13.02 9.61
CA ARG A 196 -9.02 14.10 10.03
C ARG A 196 -8.42 15.48 9.85
N LEU A 197 -7.12 15.64 10.13
CA LEU A 197 -6.40 16.89 9.92
C LEU A 197 -6.41 17.27 8.43
N VAL A 198 -6.10 16.33 7.54
CA VAL A 198 -6.11 16.57 6.08
C VAL A 198 -7.52 16.97 5.62
N VAL A 199 -8.56 16.21 6.03
CA VAL A 199 -9.96 16.52 5.70
C VAL A 199 -10.37 17.90 6.24
N GLY A 200 -9.98 18.24 7.47
CA GLY A 200 -10.26 19.54 8.09
C GLY A 200 -9.58 20.69 7.35
N LEU A 201 -8.33 20.53 6.94
CA LEU A 201 -7.60 21.54 6.14
C LEU A 201 -8.29 21.76 4.78
N LEU A 202 -8.68 20.68 4.09
CA LEU A 202 -9.42 20.78 2.83
C LEU A 202 -10.77 21.46 3.03
N SER A 203 -11.52 21.12 4.08
CA SER A 203 -12.82 21.75 4.37
C SER A 203 -12.71 23.26 4.61
N MET A 204 -11.64 23.69 5.28
CA MET A 204 -11.35 25.11 5.47
C MET A 204 -11.06 25.84 4.16
N LEU A 205 -10.33 25.21 3.24
CA LEU A 205 -10.01 25.76 1.92
C LEU A 205 -11.26 25.87 1.03
N GLY A 206 -12.16 24.90 1.10
CA GLY A 206 -13.44 24.90 0.37
C GLY A 206 -14.51 25.84 0.95
N GLY A 207 -14.21 26.55 2.04
CA GLY A 207 -15.18 27.45 2.70
C GLY A 207 -16.30 26.74 3.48
N ALA A 208 -16.21 25.42 3.63
CA ALA A 208 -17.10 24.63 4.49
C ALA A 208 -16.60 24.75 5.94
N THR A 209 -17.37 25.38 6.82
CA THR A 209 -17.10 25.32 8.28
C THR A 209 -17.27 23.87 8.75
N PRO A 210 -16.27 23.27 9.42
CA PRO A 210 -16.44 21.95 10.02
C PRO A 210 -17.64 22.01 10.96
N GLY A 211 -18.65 21.18 10.72
CA GLY A 211 -19.84 21.12 11.59
C GLY A 211 -19.40 20.67 12.98
N VAL A 212 -19.38 21.61 13.91
CA VAL A 212 -19.35 21.31 15.35
C VAL A 212 -20.70 20.72 15.70
N ARG A 213 -20.75 19.38 15.83
CA ARG A 213 -21.83 18.69 16.56
C ARG A 213 -21.22 17.69 17.54
#